data_4031377a77d04897420bd1503a7e88b1
#
_entry.id   4031377a77d04897420bd1503a7e88b1
#
_cell.length_a   1.000
_cell.length_b   1.000
_cell.length_c   1.000
_cell.angle_alpha   90.00
_cell.angle_beta   90.00
_cell.angle_gamma   90.00
#
_symmetry.space_group_name_H-M   'P 1'
#
loop_
_entity.id
_entity.type
_entity.pdbx_description
1 polymer ?
#
loop_
_entity_poly.entity_id
_entity_poly.type
_entity_poly.pdbx_seq_one_letter_code
_entity_poly.pdbx_strand_id
1 'polypeptide(L)'
;MKSFIISVAFFYLTLISFSQNTNDQNYIQVLGIVQDAGFPHIGCEKDCCLGVSPGEYFVSCIGLVDKKNKKRYLFDATPDLHNQLRILENFPTSDNIVDGIFLTHAHIGHYTGLMYLGREGLGGNEINVFALERMSNFLQNNGPWDQLVDLKNISLNSLENLQPVNLSKDLKVIPIKVPHRDEYSETVGYKI
;
A
#
# COMPACT_ATOMS: atom_id res chain seq x y z
N MET A 1 -63.68 49.00 21.62
CA MET A 1 -63.18 48.03 20.63
C MET A 1 -61.71 47.80 20.92
N LYS A 2 -61.37 46.64 21.49
CA LYS A 2 -59.96 46.28 21.82
C LYS A 2 -59.48 45.35 20.73
N SER A 3 -58.50 45.79 19.95
CA SER A 3 -57.86 45.00 18.90
C SER A 3 -56.89 44.01 19.55
N PHE A 4 -57.08 42.71 19.31
CA PHE A 4 -56.18 41.63 19.77
C PHE A 4 -55.17 41.38 18.64
N ILE A 5 -53.92 41.73 18.89
CA ILE A 5 -52.79 41.38 17.97
C ILE A 5 -52.29 40.01 18.37
N ILE A 6 -52.53 39.00 17.51
CA ILE A 6 -51.94 37.66 17.66
C ILE A 6 -50.56 37.67 17.02
N SER A 7 -49.50 37.64 17.84
CA SER A 7 -48.11 37.40 17.37
C SER A 7 -47.94 35.92 17.13
N VAL A 8 -47.80 35.55 15.84
CA VAL A 8 -47.37 34.20 15.44
C VAL A 8 -45.84 34.16 15.47
N ALA A 9 -45.28 33.51 16.50
CA ALA A 9 -43.85 33.24 16.55
C ALA A 9 -43.53 32.03 15.65
N PHE A 10 -42.87 32.30 14.52
CA PHE A 10 -42.33 31.25 13.68
C PHE A 10 -41.06 30.69 14.34
N PHE A 11 -41.16 29.45 14.88
CA PHE A 11 -40.03 28.70 15.36
C PHE A 11 -39.30 28.12 14.13
N TYR A 12 -38.19 28.72 13.74
CA TYR A 12 -37.29 28.12 12.75
C TYR A 12 -36.52 27.00 13.45
N LEU A 13 -36.94 25.76 13.27
CA LEU A 13 -36.14 24.57 13.56
C LEU A 13 -35.06 24.49 12.48
N THR A 14 -33.86 24.93 12.78
CA THR A 14 -32.68 24.64 11.98
C THR A 14 -32.33 23.18 12.19
N LEU A 15 -32.71 22.30 11.28
CA LEU A 15 -32.20 20.96 11.15
C LEU A 15 -30.72 21.07 10.79
N ILE A 16 -29.85 20.97 11.80
CA ILE A 16 -28.42 20.76 11.58
C ILE A 16 -28.29 19.32 11.05
N SER A 17 -28.28 19.17 9.74
CA SER A 17 -27.86 17.92 9.11
C SER A 17 -26.39 17.74 9.42
N PHE A 18 -26.08 16.86 10.35
CA PHE A 18 -24.74 16.31 10.45
C PHE A 18 -24.50 15.46 9.19
N SER A 19 -23.94 16.08 8.16
CA SER A 19 -23.30 15.35 7.09
C SER A 19 -22.20 14.54 7.76
N GLN A 20 -22.38 13.24 7.90
CA GLN A 20 -21.27 12.35 8.21
C GLN A 20 -20.26 12.54 7.09
N ASN A 21 -19.13 13.12 7.43
CA ASN A 21 -18.04 13.32 6.52
C ASN A 21 -17.54 11.94 6.10
N THR A 22 -18.03 11.42 4.97
CA THR A 22 -17.66 10.10 4.42
C THR A 22 -16.18 10.03 4.02
N ASN A 23 -15.43 11.09 4.33
CA ASN A 23 -14.05 11.29 3.94
C ASN A 23 -13.01 10.67 4.89
N ASP A 24 -13.42 10.09 6.02
CA ASP A 24 -12.50 9.52 7.03
C ASP A 24 -12.38 7.98 6.98
N GLN A 25 -12.97 7.33 5.98
CA GLN A 25 -12.90 5.88 5.87
C GLN A 25 -11.56 5.43 5.29
N ASN A 26 -10.99 4.39 5.89
CA ASN A 26 -9.86 3.66 5.33
C ASN A 26 -10.29 2.99 4.02
N TYR A 27 -9.39 2.89 3.07
CA TYR A 27 -9.69 2.25 1.79
C TYR A 27 -8.47 1.57 1.19
N ILE A 28 -8.75 0.69 0.24
CA ILE A 28 -7.75 0.03 -0.60
C ILE A 28 -7.74 0.73 -1.96
N GLN A 29 -6.54 1.10 -2.40
CA GLN A 29 -6.28 1.64 -3.73
C GLN A 29 -5.60 0.56 -4.58
N VAL A 30 -6.21 0.18 -5.70
CA VAL A 30 -5.53 -0.67 -6.70
C VAL A 30 -4.50 0.18 -7.43
N LEU A 31 -3.22 -0.23 -7.37
CA LEU A 31 -2.08 0.48 -7.93
C LEU A 31 -1.48 -0.23 -9.16
N GLY A 32 -1.86 -1.48 -9.38
CA GLY A 32 -1.45 -2.27 -10.52
C GLY A 32 -2.23 -3.57 -10.62
N ILE A 33 -2.34 -4.11 -11.82
CA ILE A 33 -3.20 -5.26 -12.13
C ILE A 33 -2.56 -6.28 -13.06
N VAL A 34 -1.33 -6.04 -13.51
CA VAL A 34 -0.65 -6.94 -14.46
C VAL A 34 0.36 -7.83 -13.75
N GLN A 35 0.79 -8.88 -14.43
CA GLN A 35 1.74 -9.83 -13.90
C GLN A 35 3.18 -9.28 -13.88
N ASP A 36 4.09 -10.01 -13.26
CA ASP A 36 5.47 -9.65 -12.93
C ASP A 36 6.28 -9.01 -14.06
N ALA A 37 6.10 -9.48 -15.30
CA ALA A 37 6.84 -9.00 -16.46
C ALA A 37 6.23 -7.74 -17.10
N GLY A 38 5.21 -7.16 -16.47
CA GLY A 38 4.56 -5.94 -16.94
C GLY A 38 3.58 -6.15 -18.10
N PHE A 39 3.03 -5.04 -18.60
CA PHE A 39 2.18 -5.04 -19.79
C PHE A 39 2.41 -3.73 -20.58
N PRO A 40 2.78 -3.78 -21.90
CA PRO A 40 2.97 -5.01 -22.68
C PRO A 40 4.01 -5.94 -22.06
N HIS A 41 3.78 -7.28 -22.17
CA HIS A 41 4.73 -8.26 -21.64
C HIS A 41 6.03 -8.19 -22.42
N ILE A 42 7.15 -8.26 -21.73
CA ILE A 42 8.48 -8.23 -22.35
C ILE A 42 8.60 -9.28 -23.47
N GLY A 43 8.98 -8.84 -24.68
CA GLY A 43 9.13 -9.69 -25.86
C GLY A 43 7.82 -10.23 -26.47
N CYS A 44 6.67 -9.74 -26.06
CA CYS A 44 5.37 -10.14 -26.62
C CYS A 44 5.08 -9.37 -27.92
N GLU A 45 4.88 -10.12 -29.01
CA GLU A 45 4.50 -9.61 -30.33
C GLU A 45 3.04 -9.92 -30.69
N LYS A 46 2.22 -10.37 -29.72
CA LYS A 46 0.82 -10.71 -29.96
C LYS A 46 -0.06 -9.46 -29.97
N ASP A 47 -1.21 -9.54 -30.64
CA ASP A 47 -2.19 -8.46 -30.76
C ASP A 47 -2.57 -7.85 -29.40
N CYS A 48 -2.62 -8.65 -28.32
CA CYS A 48 -2.92 -8.16 -26.98
C CYS A 48 -1.85 -7.22 -26.41
N CYS A 49 -0.62 -7.26 -26.95
CA CYS A 49 0.47 -6.38 -26.53
C CYS A 49 0.73 -5.22 -27.52
N LEU A 50 0.21 -5.37 -28.75
CA LEU A 50 0.35 -4.32 -29.77
C LEU A 50 -0.63 -3.17 -29.49
N GLY A 51 -0.15 -1.95 -29.63
CA GLY A 51 -0.99 -0.75 -29.44
C GLY A 51 -1.19 -0.32 -28.00
N VAL A 52 -0.57 -1.00 -27.04
CA VAL A 52 -0.57 -0.58 -25.62
C VAL A 52 0.67 0.24 -25.35
N SER A 53 0.49 1.42 -24.77
CA SER A 53 1.61 2.30 -24.42
C SER A 53 2.36 1.78 -23.20
N PRO A 54 3.71 1.79 -23.19
CA PRO A 54 4.47 1.52 -21.98
C PRO A 54 4.05 2.43 -20.83
N GLY A 55 3.85 1.86 -19.63
CA GLY A 55 3.45 2.62 -18.44
C GLY A 55 1.94 2.90 -18.32
N GLU A 56 1.12 2.36 -19.21
CA GLU A 56 -0.34 2.44 -19.09
C GLU A 56 -0.88 1.53 -17.98
N TYR A 57 -0.21 0.40 -17.74
CA TYR A 57 -0.57 -0.57 -16.71
C TYR A 57 0.66 -0.93 -15.86
N PHE A 58 0.44 -1.08 -14.55
CA PHE A 58 1.50 -1.42 -13.59
C PHE A 58 1.33 -2.83 -13.04
N VAL A 59 2.45 -3.39 -12.59
CA VAL A 59 2.50 -4.70 -11.94
C VAL A 59 1.64 -4.70 -10.67
N SER A 60 0.99 -5.84 -10.42
CA SER A 60 -0.01 -6.01 -9.36
C SER A 60 0.49 -5.51 -8.00
N CYS A 61 -0.20 -4.51 -7.49
CA CYS A 61 0.08 -3.88 -6.20
C CYS A 61 -1.18 -3.23 -5.64
N ILE A 62 -1.33 -3.25 -4.34
CA ILE A 62 -2.39 -2.53 -3.63
C ILE A 62 -1.78 -1.56 -2.62
N GLY A 63 -2.37 -0.37 -2.52
CA GLY A 63 -2.15 0.58 -1.44
C GLY A 63 -3.26 0.49 -0.42
N LEU A 64 -2.93 0.53 0.85
CA LEU A 64 -3.87 0.67 1.96
C LEU A 64 -3.70 2.06 2.58
N VAL A 65 -4.78 2.83 2.63
CA VAL A 65 -4.78 4.19 3.17
C VAL A 65 -5.60 4.25 4.45
N ASP A 66 -4.93 4.53 5.56
CA ASP A 66 -5.53 4.87 6.84
C ASP A 66 -5.66 6.39 6.95
N LYS A 67 -6.80 6.92 6.52
CA LYS A 67 -7.06 8.36 6.51
C LYS A 67 -7.04 8.98 7.89
N LYS A 68 -7.63 8.28 8.86
CA LYS A 68 -7.78 8.76 10.23
C LYS A 68 -6.41 8.98 10.89
N ASN A 69 -5.47 8.07 10.65
CA ASN A 69 -4.13 8.14 11.23
C ASN A 69 -3.10 8.73 10.25
N LYS A 70 -3.52 9.12 9.04
CA LYS A 70 -2.67 9.67 7.98
C LYS A 70 -1.52 8.74 7.63
N LYS A 71 -1.82 7.45 7.45
CA LYS A 71 -0.87 6.39 7.15
C LYS A 71 -1.19 5.73 5.83
N ARG A 72 -0.13 5.27 5.15
CA ARG A 72 -0.26 4.53 3.90
C ARG A 72 0.71 3.36 3.86
N TYR A 73 0.22 2.26 3.34
CA TYR A 73 0.96 1.01 3.25
C TYR A 73 0.85 0.44 1.84
N LEU A 74 1.87 -0.30 1.42
CA LEU A 74 1.86 -1.05 0.17
C LEU A 74 1.84 -2.55 0.44
N PHE A 75 1.23 -3.29 -0.49
CA PHE A 75 1.38 -4.73 -0.60
C PHE A 75 2.14 -5.00 -1.89
N ASP A 76 3.37 -5.48 -1.69
CA ASP A 76 4.47 -5.65 -2.64
C ASP A 76 5.19 -4.35 -3.07
N ALA A 77 6.47 -4.52 -3.36
CA ALA A 77 7.35 -3.51 -3.93
C ALA A 77 7.71 -3.94 -5.37
N THR A 78 6.83 -3.62 -6.31
CA THR A 78 6.95 -4.05 -7.70
C THR A 78 8.03 -3.26 -8.45
N PRO A 79 8.44 -3.67 -9.67
CA PRO A 79 9.29 -2.87 -10.53
C PRO A 79 8.76 -1.45 -10.81
N ASP A 80 7.44 -1.26 -10.69
CA ASP A 80 6.76 0.03 -10.89
C ASP A 80 6.60 0.85 -9.60
N LEU A 81 7.31 0.50 -8.54
CA LEU A 81 7.17 1.10 -7.20
C LEU A 81 7.14 2.63 -7.23
N HIS A 82 8.01 3.26 -8.02
CA HIS A 82 8.11 4.73 -8.08
C HIS A 82 6.81 5.38 -8.62
N ASN A 83 6.15 4.75 -9.60
CA ASN A 83 4.86 5.21 -10.12
C ASN A 83 3.73 4.96 -9.14
N GLN A 84 3.75 3.79 -8.50
CA GLN A 84 2.74 3.38 -7.53
C GLN A 84 2.78 4.24 -6.26
N LEU A 85 3.96 4.61 -5.78
CA LEU A 85 4.13 5.57 -4.69
C LEU A 85 3.59 6.94 -5.09
N ARG A 86 3.85 7.43 -6.32
CA ARG A 86 3.30 8.70 -6.82
C ARG A 86 1.78 8.73 -6.84
N ILE A 87 1.14 7.63 -7.23
CA ILE A 87 -0.32 7.52 -7.18
C ILE A 87 -0.79 7.62 -5.72
N LEU A 88 -0.08 6.96 -4.82
CA LEU A 88 -0.42 6.92 -3.40
C LEU A 88 -0.15 8.27 -2.69
N GLU A 89 0.77 9.08 -3.18
CA GLU A 89 1.09 10.44 -2.66
C GLU A 89 -0.06 11.42 -2.77
N ASN A 90 -1.03 11.21 -3.64
CA ASN A 90 -2.21 12.07 -3.79
C ASN A 90 -3.09 12.13 -2.54
N PHE A 91 -2.75 11.36 -1.51
CA PHE A 91 -3.46 11.34 -0.24
C PHE A 91 -2.60 11.98 0.84
N PRO A 92 -3.15 12.96 1.59
CA PRO A 92 -2.42 13.63 2.65
C PRO A 92 -2.01 12.61 3.71
N THR A 93 -0.72 12.40 3.84
CA THR A 93 -0.14 11.46 4.80
C THR A 93 0.87 12.14 5.71
N SER A 94 1.43 11.35 6.62
CA SER A 94 2.56 11.70 7.46
C SER A 94 3.81 12.06 6.63
N ASP A 95 4.89 12.41 7.31
CA ASP A 95 6.15 12.82 6.72
C ASP A 95 6.86 11.72 5.90
N ASN A 96 6.36 10.48 5.98
CA ASN A 96 6.91 9.35 5.24
C ASN A 96 6.23 9.18 3.88
N ILE A 97 7.01 8.84 2.85
CA ILE A 97 6.49 8.49 1.52
C ILE A 97 5.58 7.25 1.58
N VAL A 98 5.90 6.32 2.48
CA VAL A 98 5.12 5.12 2.84
C VAL A 98 5.44 4.73 4.28
N ASP A 99 4.44 4.29 5.05
CA ASP A 99 4.61 3.90 6.45
C ASP A 99 4.99 2.43 6.62
N GLY A 100 4.79 1.63 5.57
CA GLY A 100 5.24 0.25 5.53
C GLY A 100 4.88 -0.47 4.23
N ILE A 101 5.65 -1.51 3.93
CA ILE A 101 5.48 -2.36 2.76
C ILE A 101 5.36 -3.81 3.23
N PHE A 102 4.29 -4.48 2.86
CA PHE A 102 4.04 -5.89 3.13
C PHE A 102 4.41 -6.70 1.90
N LEU A 103 5.38 -7.61 2.01
CA LEU A 103 5.83 -8.43 0.89
C LEU A 103 5.10 -9.78 0.88
N THR A 104 4.66 -10.19 -0.30
CA THR A 104 4.01 -11.49 -0.47
C THR A 104 5.00 -12.62 -0.64
N HIS A 105 5.98 -12.48 -1.53
CA HIS A 105 6.98 -13.53 -1.81
C HIS A 105 8.13 -13.03 -2.71
N ALA A 106 9.16 -13.87 -2.90
CA ALA A 106 10.37 -13.52 -3.64
C ALA A 106 10.29 -13.84 -5.14
N HIS A 107 9.22 -13.43 -5.84
CA HIS A 107 9.22 -13.33 -7.30
C HIS A 107 9.43 -11.88 -7.73
N ILE A 108 10.08 -11.69 -8.88
CA ILE A 108 10.62 -10.38 -9.32
C ILE A 108 9.58 -9.25 -9.34
N GLY A 109 8.33 -9.55 -9.61
CA GLY A 109 7.24 -8.60 -9.62
C GLY A 109 6.85 -8.07 -8.24
N HIS A 110 7.35 -8.65 -7.14
CA HIS A 110 6.81 -8.40 -5.80
C HIS A 110 7.80 -7.74 -4.83
N TYR A 111 9.12 -7.74 -5.14
CA TYR A 111 10.12 -7.20 -4.20
C TYR A 111 11.24 -6.40 -4.86
N THR A 112 11.41 -6.47 -6.20
CA THR A 112 12.56 -5.83 -6.86
C THR A 112 12.52 -4.31 -6.75
N GLY A 113 11.35 -3.72 -6.62
CA GLY A 113 11.16 -2.29 -6.42
C GLY A 113 11.74 -1.76 -5.10
N LEU A 114 12.02 -2.63 -4.11
CA LEU A 114 12.73 -2.22 -2.90
C LEU A 114 14.05 -1.50 -3.19
N MET A 115 14.69 -1.81 -4.31
CA MET A 115 15.94 -1.16 -4.73
C MET A 115 15.82 0.36 -4.85
N TYR A 116 14.63 0.87 -5.21
CA TYR A 116 14.38 2.31 -5.28
C TYR A 116 14.42 3.02 -3.93
N LEU A 117 14.34 2.25 -2.83
CA LEU A 117 14.43 2.79 -1.47
C LEU A 117 15.89 3.03 -1.03
N GLY A 118 16.85 2.45 -1.76
CA GLY A 118 18.27 2.58 -1.50
C GLY A 118 18.83 3.99 -1.75
N ARG A 119 20.10 4.15 -1.46
CA ARG A 119 20.80 5.46 -1.53
C ARG A 119 20.90 6.01 -2.95
N GLU A 120 20.86 5.17 -3.98
CA GLU A 120 20.86 5.59 -5.38
C GLU A 120 19.47 6.07 -5.85
N GLY A 121 18.42 5.81 -5.06
CA GLY A 121 17.05 6.22 -5.32
C GLY A 121 16.55 7.20 -4.26
N LEU A 122 15.64 6.74 -3.42
CA LEU A 122 15.00 7.56 -2.37
C LEU A 122 15.95 7.96 -1.23
N GLY A 123 16.96 7.12 -0.93
CA GLY A 123 17.74 7.28 0.30
C GLY A 123 16.85 7.10 1.54
N GLY A 124 16.00 6.08 1.54
CA GLY A 124 15.05 5.80 2.63
C GLY A 124 15.73 5.75 4.00
N ASN A 125 14.96 6.06 5.04
CA ASN A 125 15.41 5.99 6.42
C ASN A 125 14.46 5.10 7.21
N GLU A 126 14.89 3.86 7.47
CA GLU A 126 14.18 2.85 8.26
C GLU A 126 12.73 2.61 7.80
N ILE A 127 12.48 2.58 6.48
CA ILE A 127 11.15 2.27 5.93
C ILE A 127 10.79 0.85 6.34
N ASN A 128 9.66 0.68 7.02
CA ASN A 128 9.21 -0.62 7.50
C ASN A 128 8.89 -1.56 6.34
N VAL A 129 9.51 -2.74 6.32
CA VAL A 129 9.21 -3.83 5.40
C VAL A 129 8.79 -5.04 6.21
N PHE A 130 7.58 -5.50 6.01
CA PHE A 130 6.96 -6.63 6.71
C PHE A 130 7.06 -7.88 5.83
N ALA A 131 7.67 -8.93 6.34
CA ALA A 131 7.88 -10.17 5.61
C ALA A 131 7.92 -11.39 6.54
N LEU A 132 7.57 -12.57 6.01
CA LEU A 132 7.80 -13.83 6.70
C LEU A 132 9.30 -14.14 6.78
N GLU A 133 9.67 -15.12 7.61
CA GLU A 133 11.04 -15.40 7.99
C GLU A 133 11.97 -15.66 6.80
N ARG A 134 11.59 -16.57 5.87
CA ARG A 134 12.45 -16.88 4.72
C ARG A 134 12.62 -15.69 3.78
N MET A 135 11.55 -14.88 3.59
CA MET A 135 11.65 -13.65 2.80
C MET A 135 12.57 -12.62 3.46
N SER A 136 12.48 -12.44 4.77
CA SER A 136 13.40 -11.58 5.53
C SER A 136 14.84 -12.06 5.42
N ASN A 137 15.08 -13.35 5.60
CA ASN A 137 16.40 -13.96 5.44
C ASN A 137 16.95 -13.83 4.02
N PHE A 138 16.08 -13.95 3.01
CA PHE A 138 16.46 -13.74 1.62
C PHE A 138 16.97 -12.32 1.40
N LEU A 139 16.27 -11.30 1.87
CA LEU A 139 16.67 -9.90 1.74
C LEU A 139 17.98 -9.59 2.49
N GLN A 140 18.15 -10.15 3.68
CA GLN A 140 19.33 -9.90 4.51
C GLN A 140 20.62 -10.55 3.98
N ASN A 141 20.52 -11.64 3.24
CA ASN A 141 21.67 -12.45 2.85
C ASN A 141 21.96 -12.44 1.34
N ASN A 142 21.26 -11.62 0.58
CA ASN A 142 21.48 -11.52 -0.86
C ASN A 142 21.65 -10.06 -1.30
N GLY A 143 22.80 -9.79 -1.93
CA GLY A 143 22.99 -8.51 -2.60
C GLY A 143 22.06 -8.36 -3.80
N PRO A 144 21.60 -7.15 -4.10
CA PRO A 144 21.94 -5.90 -3.42
C PRO A 144 20.97 -5.50 -2.29
N TRP A 145 20.00 -6.34 -1.89
CA TRP A 145 19.00 -6.00 -0.86
C TRP A 145 19.59 -5.95 0.56
N ASP A 146 20.65 -6.75 0.85
CA ASP A 146 21.41 -6.68 2.10
C ASP A 146 21.90 -5.26 2.41
N GLN A 147 22.34 -4.52 1.37
CA GLN A 147 22.77 -3.14 1.52
C GLN A 147 21.64 -2.22 2.03
N LEU A 148 20.38 -2.46 1.63
CA LEU A 148 19.25 -1.67 2.12
C LEU A 148 19.03 -1.83 3.62
N VAL A 149 19.28 -3.04 4.14
CA VAL A 149 19.21 -3.37 5.56
C VAL A 149 20.39 -2.76 6.30
N ASP A 150 21.61 -2.99 5.81
CA ASP A 150 22.85 -2.53 6.45
C ASP A 150 22.93 -1.01 6.53
N LEU A 151 22.49 -0.30 5.49
CA LEU A 151 22.44 1.15 5.45
C LEU A 151 21.17 1.73 6.12
N LYS A 152 20.32 0.87 6.68
CA LYS A 152 19.04 1.29 7.30
C LYS A 152 18.11 2.07 6.37
N ASN A 153 18.18 1.80 5.07
CA ASN A 153 17.18 2.33 4.16
C ASN A 153 15.82 1.69 4.43
N ILE A 154 15.83 0.39 4.78
CA ILE A 154 14.65 -0.35 5.22
C ILE A 154 14.88 -0.97 6.61
N SER A 155 13.78 -1.20 7.33
CA SER A 155 13.74 -1.94 8.59
C SER A 155 12.86 -3.18 8.40
N LEU A 156 13.46 -4.37 8.52
CA LEU A 156 12.74 -5.63 8.38
C LEU A 156 11.94 -5.95 9.64
N ASN A 157 10.64 -6.15 9.47
CA ASN A 157 9.70 -6.51 10.53
C ASN A 157 9.19 -7.93 10.27
N SER A 158 9.57 -8.86 11.12
CA SER A 158 9.18 -10.26 10.97
C SER A 158 7.67 -10.46 11.17
N LEU A 159 7.05 -11.14 10.22
CA LEU A 159 5.66 -11.59 10.32
C LEU A 159 5.61 -13.04 10.81
N GLU A 160 4.55 -13.35 11.54
CA GLU A 160 4.20 -14.71 11.93
C GLU A 160 2.86 -15.09 11.31
N ASN A 161 2.77 -16.32 10.77
CA ASN A 161 1.55 -16.80 10.14
C ASN A 161 0.34 -16.70 11.09
N LEU A 162 -0.75 -16.09 10.62
CA LEU A 162 -2.00 -15.87 11.34
C LEU A 162 -1.90 -14.88 12.53
N GLN A 163 -0.75 -14.27 12.79
CA GLN A 163 -0.61 -13.27 13.86
C GLN A 163 -0.91 -11.87 13.33
N PRO A 164 -1.87 -11.15 13.92
CA PRO A 164 -2.23 -9.82 13.45
C PRO A 164 -1.12 -8.79 13.68
N VAL A 165 -0.83 -8.00 12.69
CA VAL A 165 -0.07 -6.75 12.80
C VAL A 165 -1.08 -5.61 12.96
N ASN A 166 -1.09 -4.97 14.11
CA ASN A 166 -1.99 -3.83 14.37
C ASN A 166 -1.35 -2.56 13.82
N LEU A 167 -1.94 -1.99 12.78
CA LEU A 167 -1.49 -0.73 12.17
C LEU A 167 -2.08 0.48 12.90
N SER A 168 -3.30 0.32 13.41
CA SER A 168 -3.97 1.28 14.27
C SER A 168 -5.00 0.58 15.16
N LYS A 169 -5.75 1.34 15.95
CA LYS A 169 -6.80 0.78 16.81
C LYS A 169 -7.86 0.00 16.01
N ASP A 170 -8.17 0.46 14.81
CA ASP A 170 -9.29 -0.03 14.00
C ASP A 170 -8.80 -0.74 12.71
N LEU A 171 -7.48 -0.87 12.52
CA LEU A 171 -6.88 -1.43 11.31
C LEU A 171 -5.80 -2.45 11.66
N LYS A 172 -5.92 -3.65 11.12
CA LYS A 172 -4.93 -4.72 11.26
C LYS A 172 -4.74 -5.47 9.96
N VAL A 173 -3.56 -6.04 9.80
CA VAL A 173 -3.22 -6.94 8.68
C VAL A 173 -2.86 -8.30 9.26
N ILE A 174 -3.45 -9.36 8.72
CA ILE A 174 -3.20 -10.74 9.16
C ILE A 174 -2.53 -11.47 8.01
N PRO A 175 -1.26 -11.89 8.14
CA PRO A 175 -0.58 -12.71 7.15
C PRO A 175 -1.11 -14.15 7.18
N ILE A 176 -1.37 -14.71 6.00
CA ILE A 176 -1.87 -16.07 5.83
C ILE A 176 -0.94 -16.77 4.85
N LYS A 177 -0.16 -17.74 5.32
CA LYS A 177 0.72 -18.53 4.45
C LYS A 177 -0.13 -19.35 3.48
N VAL A 178 0.18 -19.27 2.18
CA VAL A 178 -0.55 -19.93 1.10
C VAL A 178 0.41 -20.71 0.21
N PRO A 179 -0.07 -21.82 -0.45
CA PRO A 179 0.76 -22.57 -1.39
C PRO A 179 1.08 -21.74 -2.64
N HIS A 180 2.32 -21.79 -3.07
CA HIS A 180 2.80 -21.22 -4.32
C HIS A 180 4.12 -21.89 -4.72
N ARG A 181 4.87 -21.30 -5.68
CA ARG A 181 6.27 -21.68 -5.94
C ARG A 181 7.17 -20.99 -4.92
N ASP A 182 7.63 -21.75 -3.96
CA ASP A 182 8.37 -21.24 -2.79
C ASP A 182 9.88 -21.46 -2.93
N GLU A 183 10.49 -21.00 -4.03
CA GLU A 183 11.92 -21.22 -4.32
C GLU A 183 12.80 -20.50 -3.27
N TYR A 184 12.58 -19.24 -3.04
CA TYR A 184 13.40 -18.40 -2.16
C TYR A 184 12.70 -17.97 -0.86
N SER A 185 11.38 -17.91 -0.86
CA SER A 185 10.61 -17.48 0.30
C SER A 185 9.33 -18.30 0.41
N GLU A 186 8.65 -18.20 1.55
CA GLU A 186 7.23 -18.55 1.64
C GLU A 186 6.41 -17.57 0.79
N THR A 187 5.17 -17.98 0.48
CA THR A 187 4.18 -17.07 -0.08
C THR A 187 3.11 -16.77 0.96
N VAL A 188 2.74 -15.50 1.07
CA VAL A 188 1.74 -15.02 2.02
C VAL A 188 0.64 -14.21 1.31
N GLY A 189 -0.60 -14.50 1.64
CA GLY A 189 -1.74 -13.64 1.38
C GLY A 189 -2.04 -12.80 2.63
N TYR A 190 -2.77 -11.71 2.47
CA TYR A 190 -3.09 -10.81 3.57
C TYR A 190 -4.61 -10.63 3.72
N LYS A 191 -5.09 -10.70 4.95
CA LYS A 191 -6.42 -10.26 5.33
C LYS A 191 -6.30 -8.91 6.05
N ILE A 192 -7.05 -7.94 5.57
CA ILE A 192 -7.14 -6.59 6.12
C ILE A 192 -8.48 -6.42 6.82
#